data_ac91bbc4e6923792381443cbb3db0eac
#
_entry.id   ac91bbc4e6923792381443cbb3db0eac
#
_cell.length_a   1.000
_cell.length_b   1.000
_cell.length_c   1.000
_cell.angle_alpha   90.00
_cell.angle_beta   90.00
_cell.angle_gamma   90.00
#
_symmetry.space_group_name_H-M   'P 1'
#
loop_
_entity.id
_entity.type
_entity.pdbx_description
1 polymer ?
#
loop_
_entity_poly.entity_id
_entity_poly.type
_entity_poly.pdbx_seq_one_letter_code
_entity_poly.pdbx_strand_id
1 'polypeptide(L)'
;GATISESSRQLTSAELTPQDIRDALVGCLKNAMDRSGYDDRLLSRIAVSVQGVTDVAGSVLLWSPITEHRDLPLAGWMRRAFSVPTSVSNDCDLMARALNRREPKRYSTSFASIMLSYGVGMGLFLRGTIVNGLNTSGTEFGHMVFQPGGALCRCGRRGCIEAYAADYAIRRAARGEPEDTMPPAPADHIDFQQIADLAHAGDARAIQAIEEAGRAIGTGLCSLFALVDAFRIALIGRGTLVFDIMEGAIREALESTVGGGNINDIDIHCFADEKPLVAEGCAITALLVLDEEIADAAVV
;
A
#
# COMPACT_ATOMS: atom_id res chain seq x y z
N GLY A 1 -1.56 -20.38 7.65
CA GLY A 1 -1.88 -20.37 9.08
C GLY A 1 -3.28 -19.84 9.32
N ALA A 2 -3.86 -20.14 10.47
CA ALA A 2 -5.16 -19.60 10.85
C ALA A 2 -4.97 -18.42 11.82
N THR A 3 -5.83 -17.40 11.70
CA THR A 3 -5.93 -16.33 12.70
C THR A 3 -6.46 -16.92 14.00
N ILE A 4 -5.74 -16.76 15.10
CA ILE A 4 -6.10 -17.29 16.40
C ILE A 4 -6.89 -16.25 17.21
N SER A 5 -6.48 -15.00 17.13
CA SER A 5 -7.07 -13.90 17.89
C SER A 5 -6.86 -12.58 17.18
N GLU A 6 -7.76 -11.63 17.39
CA GLU A 6 -7.70 -10.28 16.86
C GLU A 6 -8.02 -9.24 17.94
N SER A 7 -7.39 -8.09 17.84
CA SER A 7 -7.71 -6.90 18.61
C SER A 7 -7.55 -5.67 17.75
N SER A 8 -8.47 -4.73 17.88
CA SER A 8 -8.42 -3.45 17.15
C SER A 8 -8.66 -2.27 18.09
N ARG A 9 -8.05 -1.14 17.78
CA ARG A 9 -8.27 0.13 18.46
C ARG A 9 -8.28 1.23 17.44
N GLN A 10 -9.35 2.00 17.39
CA GLN A 10 -9.42 3.21 16.57
C GLN A 10 -8.74 4.36 17.31
N LEU A 11 -7.86 5.06 16.59
CA LEU A 11 -7.21 6.28 17.06
C LEU A 11 -7.84 7.44 16.29
N THR A 12 -8.45 8.38 17.01
CA THR A 12 -9.33 9.39 16.41
C THR A 12 -8.78 10.81 16.41
N SER A 13 -7.55 11.02 16.87
CA SER A 13 -6.98 12.36 17.00
C SER A 13 -5.71 12.53 16.20
N ALA A 14 -5.64 13.61 15.40
CA ALA A 14 -4.40 14.07 14.77
C ALA A 14 -3.36 14.56 15.82
N GLU A 15 -3.77 14.76 17.06
CA GLU A 15 -2.92 15.21 18.18
C GLU A 15 -2.28 14.06 18.96
N LEU A 16 -2.33 12.83 18.46
CA LEU A 16 -1.73 11.67 19.11
C LEU A 16 -0.21 11.83 19.21
N THR A 17 0.31 11.76 20.41
CA THR A 17 1.76 11.76 20.64
C THR A 17 2.39 10.42 20.21
N PRO A 18 3.72 10.36 19.96
CA PRO A 18 4.43 9.10 19.74
C PRO A 18 4.20 8.08 20.84
N GLN A 19 3.99 8.56 22.08
CA GLN A 19 3.67 7.73 23.24
C GLN A 19 2.30 7.07 23.09
N ASP A 20 1.28 7.80 22.66
CA ASP A 20 -0.08 7.26 22.47
C ASP A 20 -0.10 6.21 21.36
N ILE A 21 0.63 6.43 20.26
CA ILE A 21 0.79 5.47 19.17
C ILE A 21 1.46 4.19 19.68
N ARG A 22 2.53 4.31 20.45
CA ARG A 22 3.22 3.17 21.06
C ARG A 22 2.28 2.39 21.98
N ASP A 23 1.60 3.07 22.87
CA ASP A 23 0.73 2.44 23.87
C ASP A 23 -0.49 1.75 23.20
N ALA A 24 -0.97 2.31 22.10
CA ALA A 24 -2.00 1.67 21.29
C ALA A 24 -1.51 0.38 20.62
N LEU A 25 -0.34 0.41 19.96
CA LEU A 25 0.26 -0.76 19.32
C LEU A 25 0.52 -1.89 20.33
N VAL A 26 1.20 -1.56 21.43
CA VAL A 26 1.52 -2.53 22.48
C VAL A 26 0.24 -3.07 23.12
N GLY A 27 -0.74 -2.20 23.41
CA GLY A 27 -2.02 -2.60 24.00
C GLY A 27 -2.85 -3.50 23.09
N CYS A 28 -2.89 -3.21 21.79
CA CYS A 28 -3.59 -4.06 20.82
C CYS A 28 -2.99 -5.47 20.77
N LEU A 29 -1.67 -5.60 20.71
CA LEU A 29 -1.04 -6.92 20.68
C LEU A 29 -1.24 -7.67 22.01
N LYS A 30 -1.09 -7.02 23.16
CA LYS A 30 -1.38 -7.64 24.48
C LYS A 30 -2.80 -8.16 24.54
N ASN A 31 -3.78 -7.34 24.16
CA ASN A 31 -5.19 -7.76 24.14
C ASN A 31 -5.44 -8.95 23.22
N ALA A 32 -4.76 -9.02 22.07
CA ALA A 32 -4.87 -10.16 21.17
C ALA A 32 -4.24 -11.42 21.79
N MET A 33 -3.09 -11.29 22.43
CA MET A 33 -2.43 -12.39 23.14
C MET A 33 -3.29 -12.93 24.29
N ASP A 34 -3.80 -12.06 25.14
CA ASP A 34 -4.70 -12.44 26.25
C ASP A 34 -5.93 -13.22 25.75
N ARG A 35 -6.53 -12.78 24.64
CA ARG A 35 -7.67 -13.46 24.01
C ARG A 35 -7.32 -14.78 23.36
N SER A 36 -6.06 -14.97 22.92
CA SER A 36 -5.62 -16.19 22.28
C SER A 36 -5.58 -17.38 23.22
N GLY A 37 -5.41 -17.14 24.52
CA GLY A 37 -5.23 -18.17 25.54
C GLY A 37 -3.87 -18.89 25.44
N TYR A 38 -2.97 -18.47 24.56
CA TYR A 38 -1.62 -19.02 24.46
C TYR A 38 -0.67 -18.35 25.45
N ASP A 39 0.36 -19.08 25.86
CA ASP A 39 1.45 -18.54 26.69
C ASP A 39 2.26 -17.51 25.90
N ASP A 40 2.54 -16.35 26.50
CA ASP A 40 3.30 -15.26 25.91
C ASP A 40 4.69 -15.70 25.42
N ARG A 41 5.26 -16.74 26.05
CA ARG A 41 6.55 -17.35 25.66
C ARG A 41 6.53 -18.03 24.29
N LEU A 42 5.35 -18.27 23.72
CA LEU A 42 5.19 -18.83 22.38
C LEU A 42 5.25 -17.75 21.30
N LEU A 43 5.20 -16.47 21.66
CA LEU A 43 5.40 -15.39 20.71
C LEU A 43 6.86 -15.38 20.26
N SER A 44 7.12 -15.68 19.00
CA SER A 44 8.48 -15.78 18.45
C SER A 44 8.86 -14.57 17.61
N ARG A 45 7.91 -13.93 16.93
CA ARG A 45 8.15 -12.82 16.00
C ARG A 45 6.98 -11.84 15.95
N ILE A 46 7.29 -10.59 15.65
CA ILE A 46 6.30 -9.55 15.38
C ILE A 46 6.60 -8.94 14.01
N ALA A 47 5.60 -8.90 13.14
CA ALA A 47 5.63 -8.13 11.91
C ALA A 47 4.60 -7.00 11.99
N VAL A 48 5.04 -5.78 11.74
CA VAL A 48 4.22 -4.57 11.76
C VAL A 48 4.06 -4.05 10.34
N SER A 49 2.83 -3.92 9.89
CA SER A 49 2.47 -3.24 8.64
C SER A 49 2.23 -1.77 8.90
N VAL A 50 2.72 -0.92 8.03
CA VAL A 50 2.50 0.53 8.08
C VAL A 50 2.14 1.10 6.71
N GLN A 51 1.27 2.10 6.70
CA GLN A 51 1.10 2.98 5.55
C GLN A 51 2.17 4.06 5.62
N GLY A 52 3.10 4.09 4.66
CA GLY A 52 4.16 5.07 4.59
C GLY A 52 5.55 4.48 4.36
N VAL A 53 6.56 5.31 4.54
CA VAL A 53 7.96 5.01 4.23
C VAL A 53 8.68 4.47 5.45
N THR A 54 9.29 3.28 5.33
CA THR A 54 10.14 2.69 6.36
C THR A 54 11.62 2.81 6.00
N ASP A 55 12.50 2.65 6.96
CA ASP A 55 13.91 2.42 6.69
C ASP A 55 14.15 1.02 6.08
N VAL A 56 15.25 0.84 5.36
CA VAL A 56 15.60 -0.46 4.74
C VAL A 56 15.77 -1.57 5.78
N ALA A 57 16.18 -1.22 7.00
CA ALA A 57 16.34 -2.18 8.09
C ALA A 57 14.99 -2.68 8.66
N GLY A 58 13.86 -2.12 8.23
CA GLY A 58 12.53 -2.50 8.73
C GLY A 58 12.37 -2.25 10.24
N SER A 59 12.85 -1.11 10.70
CA SER A 59 12.87 -0.78 12.14
C SER A 59 12.12 0.49 12.49
N VAL A 60 12.13 1.47 11.58
CA VAL A 60 11.62 2.83 11.80
C VAL A 60 10.59 3.19 10.74
N LEU A 61 9.47 3.76 11.16
CA LEU A 61 8.56 4.47 10.28
C LEU A 61 9.08 5.90 10.12
N LEU A 62 9.65 6.19 8.94
CA LEU A 62 10.27 7.49 8.64
C LEU A 62 9.23 8.56 8.39
N TRP A 63 8.17 8.19 7.68
CA TRP A 63 7.05 9.06 7.31
C TRP A 63 5.77 8.25 7.09
N SER A 64 4.63 8.85 7.40
CA SER A 64 3.32 8.26 7.15
C SER A 64 2.29 9.36 6.87
N PRO A 65 1.30 9.12 5.98
CA PRO A 65 0.20 10.06 5.77
C PRO A 65 -0.81 10.09 6.93
N ILE A 66 -0.74 9.15 7.87
CA ILE A 66 -1.70 9.02 8.97
C ILE A 66 -1.23 9.65 10.28
N THR A 67 -0.02 10.18 10.36
CA THR A 67 0.51 10.88 11.54
C THR A 67 1.48 11.98 11.12
N GLU A 68 1.53 13.06 11.87
CA GLU A 68 2.50 14.14 11.67
C GLU A 68 3.91 13.78 12.19
N HIS A 69 3.99 12.76 13.03
CA HIS A 69 5.25 12.32 13.62
C HIS A 69 6.12 11.55 12.62
N ARG A 70 7.40 11.80 12.69
CA ARG A 70 8.42 11.17 11.86
C ARG A 70 9.37 10.32 12.71
N ASP A 71 10.09 9.43 12.04
CA ASP A 71 11.18 8.64 12.63
C ASP A 71 10.72 7.84 13.87
N LEU A 72 9.53 7.25 13.79
CA LEU A 72 8.95 6.45 14.87
C LEU A 72 9.63 5.08 14.95
N PRO A 73 10.35 4.74 16.02
CA PRO A 73 11.11 3.49 16.14
C PRO A 73 10.20 2.32 16.54
N LEU A 74 9.25 1.96 15.67
CA LEU A 74 8.18 1.01 15.96
C LEU A 74 8.72 -0.37 16.37
N ALA A 75 9.73 -0.89 15.64
CA ALA A 75 10.34 -2.17 16.01
C ALA A 75 11.01 -2.11 17.39
N GLY A 76 11.64 -0.99 17.73
CA GLY A 76 12.25 -0.78 19.04
C GLY A 76 11.20 -0.76 20.16
N TRP A 77 10.04 -0.18 19.93
CA TRP A 77 8.96 -0.18 20.92
C TRP A 77 8.41 -1.58 21.18
N MET A 78 8.16 -2.34 20.11
CA MET A 78 7.63 -3.70 20.21
C MET A 78 8.66 -4.66 20.83
N ARG A 79 9.93 -4.59 20.39
CA ARG A 79 11.01 -5.39 21.00
C ARG A 79 11.16 -5.15 22.50
N ARG A 80 11.07 -3.87 22.96
CA ARG A 80 11.12 -3.56 24.39
C ARG A 80 9.92 -4.10 25.18
N ALA A 81 8.74 -4.12 24.56
CA ALA A 81 7.51 -4.55 25.23
C ALA A 81 7.38 -6.08 25.31
N PHE A 82 7.86 -6.81 24.29
CA PHE A 82 7.61 -8.26 24.13
C PHE A 82 8.88 -9.11 24.11
N SER A 83 10.07 -8.52 24.07
CA SER A 83 11.36 -9.23 24.06
C SER A 83 11.54 -10.19 22.87
N VAL A 84 10.87 -9.94 21.73
CA VAL A 84 10.99 -10.75 20.51
C VAL A 84 11.41 -9.88 19.33
N PRO A 85 12.09 -10.47 18.33
CA PRO A 85 12.44 -9.77 17.09
C PRO A 85 11.20 -9.22 16.40
N THR A 86 11.33 -8.00 15.88
CA THR A 86 10.23 -7.27 15.26
C THR A 86 10.72 -6.63 13.96
N SER A 87 9.93 -6.77 12.90
CA SER A 87 10.11 -6.08 11.62
C SER A 87 8.95 -5.13 11.34
N VAL A 88 9.25 -4.03 10.65
CA VAL A 88 8.28 -3.04 10.17
C VAL A 88 8.39 -2.98 8.66
N SER A 89 7.28 -3.10 7.95
CA SER A 89 7.25 -3.10 6.48
C SER A 89 6.13 -2.21 5.95
N ASN A 90 6.36 -1.64 4.78
CA ASN A 90 5.30 -0.98 4.03
C ASN A 90 4.21 -1.99 3.64
N ASP A 91 2.95 -1.58 3.67
CA ASP A 91 1.79 -2.42 3.37
C ASP A 91 1.78 -2.94 1.93
N CYS A 92 2.21 -2.12 0.95
CA CYS A 92 2.27 -2.53 -0.46
C CYS A 92 3.33 -3.60 -0.70
N ASP A 93 4.48 -3.55 -0.01
CA ASP A 93 5.50 -4.59 -0.05
C ASP A 93 4.99 -5.91 0.54
N LEU A 94 4.22 -5.83 1.62
CA LEU A 94 3.59 -7.00 2.23
C LEU A 94 2.56 -7.63 1.29
N MET A 95 1.74 -6.82 0.60
CA MET A 95 0.81 -7.32 -0.41
C MET A 95 1.53 -8.01 -1.57
N ALA A 96 2.65 -7.45 -2.05
CA ALA A 96 3.47 -8.09 -3.08
C ALA A 96 4.03 -9.44 -2.61
N ARG A 97 4.53 -9.53 -1.37
CA ARG A 97 4.98 -10.81 -0.78
C ARG A 97 3.86 -11.84 -0.70
N ALA A 98 2.66 -11.42 -0.28
CA ALA A 98 1.48 -12.28 -0.21
C ALA A 98 1.09 -12.83 -1.59
N LEU A 99 1.03 -11.98 -2.61
CA LEU A 99 0.72 -12.39 -3.98
C LEU A 99 1.76 -13.38 -4.54
N ASN A 100 3.04 -13.11 -4.34
CA ASN A 100 4.11 -14.01 -4.75
C ASN A 100 3.94 -15.41 -4.12
N ARG A 101 3.59 -15.48 -2.85
CA ARG A 101 3.40 -16.75 -2.12
C ARG A 101 2.10 -17.45 -2.48
N ARG A 102 0.99 -16.69 -2.66
CA ARG A 102 -0.35 -17.21 -2.93
C ARG A 102 -0.50 -17.74 -4.35
N GLU A 103 0.05 -17.01 -5.33
CA GLU A 103 -0.05 -17.34 -6.75
C GLU A 103 1.33 -17.35 -7.44
N PRO A 104 2.25 -18.27 -7.04
CA PRO A 104 3.62 -18.27 -7.55
C PRO A 104 3.69 -18.47 -9.06
N LYS A 105 2.73 -19.16 -9.68
CA LYS A 105 2.67 -19.31 -11.15
C LYS A 105 2.47 -17.97 -11.86
N ARG A 106 1.77 -17.02 -11.23
CA ARG A 106 1.46 -15.70 -11.79
C ARG A 106 2.46 -14.65 -11.36
N TYR A 107 2.89 -14.67 -10.10
CA TYR A 107 3.67 -13.60 -9.46
C TYR A 107 5.09 -14.04 -9.03
N SER A 108 5.73 -14.97 -9.77
CA SER A 108 7.05 -15.50 -9.37
C SER A 108 8.24 -14.65 -9.76
N THR A 109 8.14 -13.81 -10.80
CA THR A 109 9.31 -13.14 -11.38
C THR A 109 9.28 -11.62 -11.23
N SER A 110 8.42 -10.94 -11.99
CA SER A 110 8.31 -9.48 -11.98
C SER A 110 6.86 -9.08 -12.08
N PHE A 111 6.43 -8.18 -11.19
CA PHE A 111 5.10 -7.59 -11.16
C PHE A 111 5.08 -6.38 -10.24
N ALA A 112 4.06 -5.54 -10.35
CA ALA A 112 3.76 -4.52 -9.35
C ALA A 112 2.41 -4.81 -8.70
N SER A 113 2.33 -4.66 -7.38
CA SER A 113 1.08 -4.56 -6.63
C SER A 113 0.82 -3.09 -6.36
N ILE A 114 -0.23 -2.54 -6.97
CA ILE A 114 -0.61 -1.13 -6.83
C ILE A 114 -1.85 -1.05 -5.98
N MET A 115 -1.74 -0.41 -4.83
CA MET A 115 -2.87 -0.13 -3.96
C MET A 115 -3.60 1.12 -4.46
N LEU A 116 -4.90 1.00 -4.65
CA LEU A 116 -5.82 2.08 -4.99
C LEU A 116 -6.90 2.17 -3.91
N SER A 117 -6.72 3.07 -2.95
CA SER A 117 -7.61 3.25 -1.81
C SER A 117 -7.47 4.67 -1.27
N TYR A 118 -7.30 4.86 0.04
CA TYR A 118 -7.05 6.17 0.67
C TYR A 118 -5.87 6.94 0.07
N GLY A 119 -4.90 6.22 -0.46
CA GLY A 119 -3.76 6.71 -1.21
C GLY A 119 -3.45 5.78 -2.37
N VAL A 120 -2.36 6.07 -3.07
CA VAL A 120 -1.82 5.20 -4.13
C VAL A 120 -0.42 4.79 -3.73
N GLY A 121 -0.25 3.49 -3.47
CA GLY A 121 1.05 2.89 -3.13
C GLY A 121 1.42 1.78 -4.09
N MET A 122 2.68 1.36 -4.09
CA MET A 122 3.16 0.26 -4.93
C MET A 122 4.18 -0.60 -4.19
N GLY A 123 3.99 -1.92 -4.23
CA GLY A 123 5.04 -2.89 -3.97
C GLY A 123 5.58 -3.41 -5.29
N LEU A 124 6.86 -3.20 -5.56
CA LEU A 124 7.50 -3.62 -6.80
C LEU A 124 8.33 -4.89 -6.57
N PHE A 125 7.99 -5.93 -7.31
CA PHE A 125 8.69 -7.20 -7.26
C PHE A 125 9.41 -7.41 -8.60
N LEU A 126 10.74 -7.42 -8.59
CA LEU A 126 11.55 -7.62 -9.79
C LEU A 126 12.53 -8.78 -9.61
N ARG A 127 12.57 -9.68 -10.59
CA ARG A 127 13.49 -10.81 -10.63
C ARG A 127 13.49 -11.65 -9.34
N GLY A 128 12.31 -11.83 -8.76
CA GLY A 128 12.15 -12.66 -7.56
C GLY A 128 12.36 -11.95 -6.23
N THR A 129 12.56 -10.63 -6.20
CA THR A 129 12.79 -9.85 -4.97
C THR A 129 11.96 -8.58 -4.91
N ILE A 130 11.61 -8.13 -3.69
CA ILE A 130 11.05 -6.80 -3.48
C ILE A 130 12.13 -5.75 -3.75
N VAL A 131 11.75 -4.71 -4.49
CA VAL A 131 12.62 -3.57 -4.78
C VAL A 131 12.49 -2.55 -3.66
N ASN A 132 13.59 -2.31 -2.98
CA ASN A 132 13.74 -1.24 -1.98
C ASN A 132 14.60 -0.11 -2.53
N GLY A 133 14.45 1.08 -1.99
CA GLY A 133 15.39 2.18 -2.17
C GLY A 133 16.73 1.92 -1.46
N LEU A 134 17.67 2.84 -1.60
CA LEU A 134 18.98 2.70 -0.94
C LEU A 134 18.89 2.86 0.59
N ASN A 135 17.96 3.67 1.07
CA ASN A 135 17.81 4.00 2.49
C ASN A 135 16.41 3.77 3.05
N THR A 136 15.42 3.57 2.19
CA THR A 136 13.99 3.47 2.54
C THR A 136 13.34 2.31 1.82
N SER A 137 12.08 1.99 2.16
CA SER A 137 11.26 1.03 1.40
C SER A 137 11.11 1.39 -0.09
N GLY A 138 11.27 2.67 -0.46
CA GLY A 138 11.24 3.09 -1.87
C GLY A 138 9.85 3.02 -2.52
N THR A 139 9.84 2.93 -3.84
CA THR A 139 8.65 2.66 -4.69
C THR A 139 7.45 3.60 -4.47
N GLU A 140 7.72 4.89 -4.30
CA GLU A 140 6.71 5.94 -4.09
C GLU A 140 5.94 6.29 -5.39
N PHE A 141 5.33 5.28 -6.03
CA PHE A 141 4.63 5.38 -7.32
C PHE A 141 3.54 6.45 -7.30
N GLY A 142 2.71 6.47 -6.25
CA GLY A 142 1.63 7.45 -6.11
C GLY A 142 2.14 8.89 -6.04
N HIS A 143 3.40 9.09 -5.72
CA HIS A 143 4.03 10.41 -5.65
C HIS A 143 4.89 10.77 -6.88
N MET A 144 4.91 9.93 -7.92
CA MET A 144 5.41 10.33 -9.23
C MET A 144 4.53 11.45 -9.81
N VAL A 145 5.14 12.36 -10.58
CA VAL A 145 4.43 13.51 -11.13
C VAL A 145 3.68 13.07 -12.39
N PHE A 146 2.35 13.18 -12.37
CA PHE A 146 1.48 13.03 -13.52
C PHE A 146 1.30 14.37 -14.24
N GLN A 147 0.93 15.43 -13.51
CA GLN A 147 0.70 16.76 -14.06
C GLN A 147 1.44 17.83 -13.26
N PRO A 148 2.58 18.36 -13.75
CA PRO A 148 3.34 19.38 -13.05
C PRO A 148 2.46 20.60 -12.70
N GLY A 149 2.48 21.00 -11.42
CA GLY A 149 1.70 22.12 -10.90
C GLY A 149 0.20 21.88 -10.75
N GLY A 150 -0.30 20.69 -11.06
CA GLY A 150 -1.71 20.31 -10.99
C GLY A 150 -2.25 20.15 -9.56
N ALA A 151 -3.12 19.17 -9.37
CA ALA A 151 -3.91 18.97 -8.16
C ALA A 151 -3.05 18.77 -6.89
N LEU A 152 -3.55 19.31 -5.76
CA LEU A 152 -2.88 19.19 -4.46
C LEU A 152 -2.93 17.75 -3.96
N CYS A 153 -1.76 17.19 -3.66
CA CYS A 153 -1.58 15.87 -3.06
C CYS A 153 -1.50 15.97 -1.53
N ARG A 154 -1.91 14.92 -0.84
CA ARG A 154 -1.77 14.80 0.63
C ARG A 154 -0.33 14.96 1.11
N CYS A 155 0.68 14.61 0.30
CA CYS A 155 2.08 14.82 0.66
C CYS A 155 2.54 16.30 0.63
N GLY A 156 1.65 17.24 0.32
CA GLY A 156 1.91 18.68 0.22
C GLY A 156 2.46 19.13 -1.14
N ARG A 157 2.83 18.21 -2.04
CA ARG A 157 3.24 18.51 -3.42
C ARG A 157 2.02 18.60 -4.34
N ARG A 158 2.25 19.05 -5.58
CA ARG A 158 1.21 19.14 -6.61
C ARG A 158 1.50 18.20 -7.78
N GLY A 159 0.41 17.66 -8.35
CA GLY A 159 0.48 16.88 -9.58
C GLY A 159 0.92 15.44 -9.43
N CYS A 160 0.97 14.90 -8.22
CA CYS A 160 1.23 13.48 -7.98
C CYS A 160 0.12 12.60 -8.57
N ILE A 161 0.42 11.37 -8.99
CA ILE A 161 -0.57 10.37 -9.41
C ILE A 161 -1.66 10.21 -8.34
N GLU A 162 -1.30 10.13 -7.07
CA GLU A 162 -2.24 10.03 -5.96
C GLU A 162 -3.28 11.16 -5.93
N ALA A 163 -2.89 12.37 -6.33
CA ALA A 163 -3.79 13.52 -6.36
C ALA A 163 -4.90 13.41 -7.43
N TYR A 164 -4.87 12.37 -8.27
CA TYR A 164 -5.88 12.05 -9.28
C TYR A 164 -6.51 10.67 -9.06
N ALA A 165 -5.77 9.70 -8.54
CA ALA A 165 -6.18 8.32 -8.50
C ALA A 165 -6.57 7.78 -7.11
N ALA A 166 -6.30 8.50 -6.01
CA ALA A 166 -6.78 8.09 -4.70
C ALA A 166 -8.27 8.42 -4.50
N ASP A 167 -8.92 7.74 -3.54
CA ASP A 167 -10.34 7.91 -3.21
C ASP A 167 -10.73 9.39 -3.04
N TYR A 168 -9.93 10.15 -2.29
CA TYR A 168 -10.18 11.58 -2.05
C TYR A 168 -10.09 12.42 -3.34
N ALA A 169 -9.19 12.04 -4.23
CA ALA A 169 -8.96 12.76 -5.47
C ALA A 169 -10.10 12.53 -6.47
N ILE A 170 -10.50 11.27 -6.64
CA ILE A 170 -11.65 10.90 -7.48
C ILE A 170 -12.93 11.56 -6.93
N ARG A 171 -13.15 11.54 -5.61
CA ARG A 171 -14.30 12.21 -4.99
C ARG A 171 -14.29 13.72 -5.24
N ARG A 172 -13.15 14.38 -5.05
CA ARG A 172 -12.96 15.80 -5.32
C ARG A 172 -13.36 16.14 -6.75
N ALA A 173 -12.82 15.41 -7.72
CA ALA A 173 -13.09 15.62 -9.15
C ALA A 173 -14.56 15.35 -9.50
N ALA A 174 -15.15 14.26 -9.02
CA ALA A 174 -16.55 13.92 -9.23
C ALA A 174 -17.50 14.96 -8.68
N ARG A 175 -17.14 15.65 -7.60
CA ARG A 175 -17.92 16.77 -7.01
C ARG A 175 -17.66 18.12 -7.67
N GLY A 176 -16.68 18.21 -8.56
CA GLY A 176 -16.26 19.47 -9.17
C GLY A 176 -15.62 20.44 -8.18
N GLU A 177 -15.02 19.91 -7.11
CA GLU A 177 -14.28 20.70 -6.13
C GLU A 177 -12.95 21.18 -6.72
N PRO A 178 -12.42 22.35 -6.32
CA PRO A 178 -11.15 22.87 -6.83
C PRO A 178 -9.96 21.91 -6.58
N GLU A 179 -9.00 21.89 -7.50
CA GLU A 179 -7.80 21.03 -7.42
C GLU A 179 -6.90 21.35 -6.23
N ASP A 180 -6.97 22.55 -5.68
CA ASP A 180 -6.24 22.99 -4.49
C ASP A 180 -6.98 22.72 -3.16
N THR A 181 -8.17 22.11 -3.23
CA THR A 181 -8.88 21.66 -2.03
C THR A 181 -7.99 20.72 -1.23
N MET A 182 -7.78 21.06 0.06
CA MET A 182 -6.97 20.24 0.96
C MET A 182 -7.53 18.82 1.06
N PRO A 183 -6.72 17.79 0.82
CA PRO A 183 -7.17 16.42 1.01
C PRO A 183 -7.66 16.18 2.44
N PRO A 184 -8.77 15.45 2.64
CA PRO A 184 -9.28 15.15 3.97
C PRO A 184 -8.27 14.32 4.78
N ALA A 185 -8.38 14.37 6.11
CA ALA A 185 -7.58 13.52 6.97
C ALA A 185 -7.87 12.03 6.67
N PRO A 186 -6.88 11.12 6.82
CA PRO A 186 -7.08 9.70 6.55
C PRO A 186 -8.18 9.04 7.39
N ALA A 187 -8.50 9.62 8.55
CA ALA A 187 -9.59 9.17 9.42
C ALA A 187 -10.98 9.54 8.89
N ASP A 188 -11.08 10.49 7.95
CA ASP A 188 -12.35 10.89 7.38
C ASP A 188 -12.84 9.79 6.42
N HIS A 189 -13.98 9.23 6.75
CA HIS A 189 -14.58 8.17 5.94
C HIS A 189 -15.03 8.73 4.59
N ILE A 190 -14.44 8.19 3.50
CA ILE A 190 -14.91 8.44 2.14
C ILE A 190 -15.72 7.21 1.73
N ASP A 191 -16.99 7.41 1.45
CA ASP A 191 -17.83 6.36 0.86
C ASP A 191 -17.52 6.28 -0.65
N PHE A 192 -16.50 5.51 -1.00
CA PHE A 192 -16.10 5.30 -2.38
C PHE A 192 -17.15 4.50 -3.17
N GLN A 193 -17.94 3.66 -2.48
CA GLN A 193 -19.03 2.92 -3.11
C GLN A 193 -20.06 3.87 -3.73
N GLN A 194 -20.39 4.98 -3.05
CA GLN A 194 -21.30 5.97 -3.61
C GLN A 194 -20.80 6.56 -4.94
N ILE A 195 -19.48 6.78 -5.07
CA ILE A 195 -18.89 7.30 -6.30
C ILE A 195 -18.95 6.24 -7.41
N ALA A 196 -18.66 4.99 -7.06
CA ALA A 196 -18.77 3.86 -8.00
C ALA A 196 -20.21 3.70 -8.50
N ASP A 197 -21.19 3.76 -7.60
CA ASP A 197 -22.61 3.66 -7.95
C ASP A 197 -23.07 4.80 -8.89
N LEU A 198 -22.64 6.05 -8.63
CA LEU A 198 -22.90 7.19 -9.50
C LEU A 198 -22.30 7.00 -10.89
N ALA A 199 -21.07 6.53 -10.98
CA ALA A 199 -20.41 6.30 -12.25
C ALA A 199 -21.09 5.17 -13.07
N HIS A 200 -21.43 4.06 -12.43
CA HIS A 200 -22.18 2.99 -13.07
C HIS A 200 -23.62 3.37 -13.44
N ALA A 201 -24.21 4.37 -12.75
CA ALA A 201 -25.48 4.99 -13.14
C ALA A 201 -25.36 5.98 -14.30
N GLY A 202 -24.16 6.26 -14.80
CA GLY A 202 -23.91 7.14 -15.94
C GLY A 202 -23.64 8.61 -15.59
N ASP A 203 -23.30 8.92 -14.33
CA ASP A 203 -22.90 10.29 -13.96
C ASP A 203 -21.60 10.67 -14.68
N ALA A 204 -21.69 11.68 -15.55
CA ALA A 204 -20.60 12.06 -16.43
C ALA A 204 -19.36 12.59 -15.67
N ARG A 205 -19.56 13.26 -14.52
CA ARG A 205 -18.43 13.76 -13.72
C ARG A 205 -17.72 12.63 -12.99
N ALA A 206 -18.46 11.69 -12.43
CA ALA A 206 -17.89 10.52 -11.78
C ALA A 206 -17.10 9.67 -12.79
N ILE A 207 -17.64 9.42 -13.98
CA ILE A 207 -16.95 8.71 -15.07
C ILE A 207 -15.66 9.46 -15.45
N GLN A 208 -15.75 10.77 -15.72
CA GLN A 208 -14.57 11.56 -16.09
C GLN A 208 -13.48 11.54 -15.01
N ALA A 209 -13.86 11.61 -13.73
CA ALA A 209 -12.92 11.55 -12.61
C ALA A 209 -12.20 10.18 -12.55
N ILE A 210 -12.92 9.08 -12.82
CA ILE A 210 -12.35 7.73 -12.83
C ILE A 210 -11.45 7.52 -14.05
N GLU A 211 -11.83 8.03 -15.23
CA GLU A 211 -10.98 7.97 -16.42
C GLU A 211 -9.69 8.79 -16.24
N GLU A 212 -9.77 9.96 -15.59
CA GLU A 212 -8.60 10.76 -15.24
C GLU A 212 -7.66 10.00 -14.30
N ALA A 213 -8.21 9.32 -13.30
CA ALA A 213 -7.46 8.42 -12.43
C ALA A 213 -6.76 7.31 -13.24
N GLY A 214 -7.46 6.72 -14.21
CA GLY A 214 -6.90 5.73 -15.13
C GLY A 214 -5.73 6.29 -15.94
N ARG A 215 -5.88 7.49 -16.51
CA ARG A 215 -4.80 8.17 -17.23
C ARG A 215 -3.59 8.43 -16.35
N ALA A 216 -3.79 8.85 -15.11
CA ALA A 216 -2.70 9.10 -14.18
C ALA A 216 -1.92 7.81 -13.85
N ILE A 217 -2.63 6.71 -13.58
CA ILE A 217 -2.03 5.40 -13.34
C ILE A 217 -1.28 4.92 -14.58
N GLY A 218 -1.91 4.95 -15.76
CA GLY A 218 -1.31 4.52 -17.01
C GLY A 218 -0.05 5.31 -17.34
N THR A 219 -0.05 6.64 -17.16
CA THR A 219 1.14 7.48 -17.35
C THR A 219 2.28 7.12 -16.40
N GLY A 220 1.95 6.83 -15.12
CA GLY A 220 2.94 6.35 -14.16
C GLY A 220 3.52 4.99 -14.55
N LEU A 221 2.68 4.07 -15.04
CA LEU A 221 3.12 2.77 -15.55
C LEU A 221 4.02 2.94 -16.79
N CYS A 222 3.71 3.85 -17.72
CA CYS A 222 4.59 4.17 -18.84
C CYS A 222 5.98 4.57 -18.37
N SER A 223 6.05 5.44 -17.37
CA SER A 223 7.32 5.91 -16.82
C SER A 223 8.10 4.76 -16.15
N LEU A 224 7.41 3.88 -15.45
CA LEU A 224 8.00 2.70 -14.82
C LEU A 224 8.51 1.71 -15.88
N PHE A 225 7.72 1.41 -16.90
CA PHE A 225 8.07 0.46 -17.95
C PHE A 225 9.21 0.97 -18.86
N ALA A 226 9.38 2.27 -18.96
CA ALA A 226 10.53 2.85 -19.63
C ALA A 226 11.87 2.56 -18.91
N LEU A 227 11.82 2.20 -17.61
CA LEU A 227 13.00 1.90 -16.78
C LEU A 227 13.27 0.39 -16.64
N VAL A 228 12.21 -0.42 -16.61
CA VAL A 228 12.32 -1.83 -16.16
C VAL A 228 11.57 -2.84 -17.05
N ASP A 229 11.15 -2.43 -18.26
CA ASP A 229 10.28 -3.19 -19.17
C ASP A 229 8.87 -3.47 -18.59
N ALA A 230 7.95 -3.90 -19.46
CA ALA A 230 6.58 -4.19 -19.09
C ALA A 230 6.45 -5.54 -18.35
N PHE A 231 5.61 -5.58 -17.33
CA PHE A 231 5.26 -6.75 -16.56
C PHE A 231 3.80 -6.66 -16.09
N ARG A 232 3.31 -7.72 -15.48
CA ARG A 232 1.93 -7.78 -14.99
C ARG A 232 1.68 -6.90 -13.77
N ILE A 233 0.42 -6.46 -13.62
CA ILE A 233 -0.03 -5.55 -12.56
C ILE A 233 -1.11 -6.23 -11.72
N ALA A 234 -1.00 -6.14 -10.42
CA ALA A 234 -2.07 -6.41 -9.48
C ALA A 234 -2.59 -5.07 -8.93
N LEU A 235 -3.84 -4.71 -9.25
CA LEU A 235 -4.53 -3.57 -8.64
C LEU A 235 -5.26 -4.06 -7.39
N ILE A 236 -5.10 -3.37 -6.28
CA ILE A 236 -5.58 -3.83 -4.97
C ILE A 236 -6.33 -2.69 -4.28
N GLY A 237 -7.46 -3.00 -3.65
CA GLY A 237 -8.23 -2.04 -2.88
C GLY A 237 -9.49 -1.54 -3.56
N ARG A 238 -10.16 -0.60 -2.90
CA ARG A 238 -11.49 -0.13 -3.31
C ARG A 238 -11.57 0.53 -4.68
N GLY A 239 -10.47 1.12 -5.15
CA GLY A 239 -10.39 1.67 -6.50
C GLY A 239 -10.68 0.65 -7.59
N THR A 240 -10.54 -0.66 -7.31
CA THR A 240 -10.87 -1.73 -8.26
C THR A 240 -12.36 -1.88 -8.54
N LEU A 241 -13.24 -1.31 -7.72
CA LEU A 241 -14.69 -1.28 -7.93
C LEU A 241 -15.12 -0.57 -9.22
N VAL A 242 -14.26 0.29 -9.73
CA VAL A 242 -14.48 1.07 -10.95
C VAL A 242 -13.45 0.78 -12.04
N PHE A 243 -12.78 -0.38 -11.94
CA PHE A 243 -11.74 -0.75 -12.89
C PHE A 243 -12.27 -0.88 -14.32
N ASP A 244 -13.48 -1.37 -14.51
CA ASP A 244 -14.17 -1.48 -15.78
C ASP A 244 -14.31 -0.13 -16.53
N ILE A 245 -14.45 0.99 -15.78
CA ILE A 245 -14.47 2.35 -16.32
C ILE A 245 -13.03 2.88 -16.52
N MET A 246 -12.14 2.54 -15.60
CA MET A 246 -10.75 3.03 -15.56
C MET A 246 -9.85 2.36 -16.61
N GLU A 247 -10.10 1.07 -16.93
CA GLU A 247 -9.21 0.23 -17.73
C GLU A 247 -8.91 0.82 -19.11
N GLY A 248 -9.94 1.35 -19.79
CA GLY A 248 -9.76 1.97 -21.10
C GLY A 248 -8.73 3.09 -21.10
N ALA A 249 -8.81 3.98 -20.11
CA ALA A 249 -7.88 5.11 -19.96
C ALA A 249 -6.46 4.68 -19.57
N ILE A 250 -6.33 3.60 -18.75
CA ILE A 250 -5.01 3.01 -18.44
C ILE A 250 -4.37 2.47 -19.73
N ARG A 251 -5.11 1.70 -20.52
CA ARG A 251 -4.60 1.09 -21.76
C ARG A 251 -4.25 2.13 -22.82
N GLU A 252 -5.09 3.14 -23.01
CA GLU A 252 -4.81 4.27 -23.91
C GLU A 252 -3.50 4.99 -23.54
N ALA A 253 -3.28 5.25 -22.25
CA ALA A 253 -2.02 5.84 -21.79
C ALA A 253 -0.82 4.92 -22.08
N LEU A 254 -0.97 3.62 -21.85
CA LEU A 254 0.07 2.62 -22.12
C LEU A 254 0.44 2.52 -23.59
N GLU A 255 -0.49 2.68 -24.54
CA GLU A 255 -0.23 2.67 -25.98
C GLU A 255 0.73 3.80 -26.43
N SER A 256 0.83 4.87 -25.67
CA SER A 256 1.77 5.98 -25.93
C SER A 256 3.22 5.65 -25.57
N THR A 257 3.50 4.49 -24.98
CA THR A 257 4.84 4.11 -24.48
C THR A 257 5.76 3.68 -25.62
N VAL A 258 6.92 4.31 -25.72
CA VAL A 258 7.98 3.91 -26.66
C VAL A 258 8.80 2.78 -26.05
N GLY A 259 8.44 1.56 -26.31
CA GLY A 259 9.18 0.42 -25.75
C GLY A 259 8.52 -0.91 -26.09
N GLY A 260 8.77 -1.39 -27.23
CA GLY A 260 8.69 -2.66 -27.95
C GLY A 260 8.22 -3.92 -27.25
N GLY A 261 7.29 -3.89 -26.33
CA GLY A 261 6.58 -5.07 -25.85
C GLY A 261 5.11 -4.95 -26.22
N ASN A 262 4.38 -6.07 -26.29
CA ASN A 262 2.95 -6.10 -26.53
C ASN A 262 2.23 -5.50 -25.30
N ILE A 263 2.25 -4.16 -25.20
CA ILE A 263 1.67 -3.39 -24.08
C ILE A 263 0.18 -3.67 -23.93
N ASN A 264 -0.49 -4.02 -25.04
CA ASN A 264 -1.89 -4.41 -25.06
C ASN A 264 -2.17 -5.74 -24.32
N ASP A 265 -1.14 -6.57 -24.11
CA ASP A 265 -1.26 -7.87 -23.44
C ASP A 265 -0.83 -7.80 -21.96
N ILE A 266 -0.64 -6.61 -21.38
CA ILE A 266 -0.33 -6.51 -19.96
C ILE A 266 -1.50 -7.07 -19.16
N ASP A 267 -1.19 -8.13 -18.40
CA ASP A 267 -2.13 -8.79 -17.49
C ASP A 267 -2.36 -7.88 -16.27
N ILE A 268 -3.56 -7.32 -16.16
CA ILE A 268 -3.99 -6.51 -15.00
C ILE A 268 -5.03 -7.34 -14.24
N HIS A 269 -4.76 -7.61 -12.98
CA HIS A 269 -5.65 -8.38 -12.12
C HIS A 269 -6.06 -7.57 -10.89
N CYS A 270 -7.34 -7.60 -10.54
CA CYS A 270 -7.94 -6.81 -9.47
C CYS A 270 -8.22 -7.65 -8.22
N PHE A 271 -7.90 -7.08 -7.06
CA PHE A 271 -8.19 -7.60 -5.72
C PHE A 271 -8.92 -6.53 -4.92
N ALA A 272 -10.17 -6.76 -4.57
CA ALA A 272 -11.02 -5.74 -3.93
C ALA A 272 -10.63 -5.43 -2.47
N ASP A 273 -10.01 -6.38 -1.75
CA ASP A 273 -9.69 -6.25 -0.33
C ASP A 273 -8.19 -6.41 -0.09
N GLU A 274 -7.57 -5.37 0.44
CA GLU A 274 -6.16 -5.33 0.81
C GLU A 274 -5.84 -6.06 2.12
N LYS A 275 -6.79 -6.11 3.07
CA LYS A 275 -6.53 -6.59 4.44
C LYS A 275 -6.01 -8.03 4.51
N PRO A 276 -6.61 -9.01 3.79
CA PRO A 276 -6.11 -10.38 3.82
C PRO A 276 -4.69 -10.49 3.26
N LEU A 277 -4.35 -9.69 2.22
CA LEU A 277 -3.01 -9.69 1.63
C LEU A 277 -1.96 -9.09 2.58
N VAL A 278 -2.30 -7.99 3.25
CA VAL A 278 -1.42 -7.38 4.26
C VAL A 278 -1.16 -8.34 5.43
N ALA A 279 -2.21 -8.97 5.96
CA ALA A 279 -2.08 -9.93 7.06
C ALA A 279 -1.22 -11.13 6.67
N GLU A 280 -1.44 -11.69 5.48
CA GLU A 280 -0.64 -12.79 4.95
C GLU A 280 0.81 -12.37 4.70
N GLY A 281 1.04 -11.18 4.16
CA GLY A 281 2.37 -10.62 3.95
C GLY A 281 3.14 -10.44 5.26
N CYS A 282 2.48 -9.98 6.33
CA CYS A 282 3.05 -9.94 7.68
C CYS A 282 3.47 -11.33 8.17
N ALA A 283 2.58 -12.32 8.03
CA ALA A 283 2.87 -13.69 8.44
C ALA A 283 4.06 -14.29 7.66
N ILE A 284 4.11 -14.09 6.34
CA ILE A 284 5.22 -14.53 5.50
C ILE A 284 6.52 -13.86 5.93
N THR A 285 6.52 -12.55 6.15
CA THR A 285 7.71 -11.80 6.57
C THR A 285 8.24 -12.31 7.91
N ALA A 286 7.36 -12.57 8.87
CA ALA A 286 7.74 -13.13 10.16
C ALA A 286 8.38 -14.53 10.02
N LEU A 287 7.86 -15.38 9.13
CA LEU A 287 8.38 -16.72 8.88
C LEU A 287 9.73 -16.70 8.15
N LEU A 288 9.92 -15.82 7.16
CA LEU A 288 11.18 -15.71 6.42
C LEU A 288 12.36 -15.35 7.35
N VAL A 289 12.17 -14.41 8.25
CA VAL A 289 13.19 -14.03 9.25
C VAL A 289 13.50 -15.20 10.18
N LEU A 290 12.51 -16.01 10.55
CA LEU A 290 12.71 -17.20 11.37
C LEU A 290 13.51 -18.28 10.62
N ASP A 291 13.22 -18.51 9.34
CA ASP A 291 13.95 -19.48 8.51
C ASP A 291 15.41 -19.09 8.33
N GLU A 292 15.72 -17.81 8.13
CA GLU A 292 17.10 -17.30 8.04
C GLU A 292 17.88 -17.55 9.34
N GLU A 293 17.29 -17.25 10.51
CA GLU A 293 17.94 -17.47 11.81
C GLU A 293 18.16 -18.97 12.10
N ILE A 294 17.21 -19.83 11.71
CA ILE A 294 17.37 -21.28 11.86
C ILE A 294 18.51 -21.78 10.95
N ALA A 295 18.59 -21.27 9.72
CA ALA A 295 19.65 -21.62 8.79
C ALA A 295 21.03 -21.19 9.32
N ASP A 296 21.16 -19.98 9.83
CA ASP A 296 22.40 -19.47 10.41
C ASP A 296 22.82 -20.25 11.66
N ALA A 297 21.88 -20.64 12.51
CA ALA A 297 22.15 -21.44 13.70
C ALA A 297 22.56 -22.88 13.37
N ALA A 298 22.19 -23.42 12.21
CA ALA A 298 22.56 -24.76 11.77
C ALA A 298 23.97 -24.84 11.15
N VAL A 299 24.61 -23.70 10.86
CA VAL A 299 25.95 -23.59 10.25
C VAL A 299 27.05 -23.47 11.33
N VAL A 300 26.70 -23.25 12.58
CA VAL A 300 27.57 -23.16 13.76
C VAL A 300 27.61 -24.51 14.48
#